data_11a01645a332f668826e8c55df3f54ae
#
_entry.id   11a01645a332f668826e8c55df3f54ae
#
_cell.length_a   1.000
_cell.length_b   1.000
_cell.length_c   1.000
_cell.angle_alpha   90.00
_cell.angle_beta   90.00
_cell.angle_gamma   90.00
#
_symmetry.space_group_name_H-M   'P 1'
#
loop_
_entity.id
_entity.type
_entity.pdbx_description
1 polymer ?
#
loop_
_entity_poly.entity_id
_entity_poly.type
_entity_poly.pdbx_seq_one_letter_code
_entity_poly.pdbx_strand_id
1 'polypeptide(L)'
;MKKLALLFAGLSLFVATGCNNDDDNNNTVEYPIVGTWQPIKKVVTTVPTVGTPVSDGISFDTTCQKTSRWIFKEGSVGKRTDNGDGTSPGTCQPTFDRNFTFTYDRDTKAIQVKYQGIVEPDKGKVTMLNETTLNIAFEDTTDPTEFHSETYTLKRIPQ
;
A
#
# COMPACT_ATOMS: atom_id res chain seq x y z
N MET A 1 -65.97 51.82 9.64
CA MET A 1 -65.94 52.29 8.24
C MET A 1 -64.90 51.45 7.49
N LYS A 2 -65.43 50.76 6.51
CA LYS A 2 -64.78 50.43 5.22
C LYS A 2 -63.44 49.69 5.28
N LYS A 3 -63.47 48.36 5.01
CA LYS A 3 -63.28 47.75 3.69
C LYS A 3 -61.81 47.94 3.17
N LEU A 4 -61.07 46.90 3.02
CA LEU A 4 -60.95 46.25 1.73
C LEU A 4 -60.13 44.95 1.85
N ALA A 5 -60.70 43.89 1.35
CA ALA A 5 -60.06 42.66 1.06
C ALA A 5 -59.17 42.85 -0.17
N LEU A 6 -58.08 42.10 -0.24
CA LEU A 6 -57.57 41.64 -1.52
C LEU A 6 -56.77 40.35 -1.34
N LEU A 7 -57.34 39.34 -1.85
CA LEU A 7 -56.78 38.05 -2.22
C LEU A 7 -55.57 38.24 -3.14
N PHE A 8 -54.50 37.53 -2.85
CA PHE A 8 -53.74 36.94 -3.94
C PHE A 8 -53.29 35.54 -3.53
N ALA A 9 -54.00 34.61 -4.11
CA ALA A 9 -53.57 33.26 -4.22
C ALA A 9 -52.34 33.20 -5.16
N GLY A 10 -51.29 32.67 -4.69
CA GLY A 10 -50.07 32.36 -5.44
C GLY A 10 -49.59 31.00 -5.03
N LEU A 11 -50.30 30.00 -5.55
CA LEU A 11 -49.94 28.60 -5.45
C LEU A 11 -48.73 28.36 -6.36
N SER A 12 -47.55 28.24 -5.77
CA SER A 12 -46.39 27.71 -6.47
C SER A 12 -45.90 26.48 -5.73
N LEU A 13 -46.51 25.35 -6.08
CA LEU A 13 -45.97 24.05 -5.82
C LEU A 13 -44.71 23.89 -6.69
N PHE A 14 -43.56 24.20 -6.13
CA PHE A 14 -42.30 23.63 -6.62
C PHE A 14 -42.15 22.26 -5.95
N VAL A 15 -42.65 21.24 -6.67
CA VAL A 15 -42.24 19.87 -6.44
C VAL A 15 -40.76 19.80 -6.91
N ALA A 16 -39.86 20.09 -6.03
CA ALA A 16 -38.49 19.68 -6.22
C ALA A 16 -38.48 18.15 -6.06
N THR A 17 -38.64 17.46 -7.16
CA THR A 17 -38.19 16.07 -7.27
C THR A 17 -36.67 16.11 -7.15
N GLY A 18 -36.19 16.08 -5.93
CA GLY A 18 -34.82 15.72 -5.66
C GLY A 18 -34.61 14.30 -6.14
N CYS A 19 -33.98 14.14 -7.29
CA CYS A 19 -33.32 12.90 -7.62
C CYS A 19 -32.25 12.70 -6.59
N ASN A 20 -32.54 11.97 -5.53
CA ASN A 20 -31.55 11.28 -4.75
C ASN A 20 -31.03 10.15 -5.66
N ASN A 21 -30.04 10.49 -6.49
CA ASN A 21 -29.14 9.51 -7.01
C ASN A 21 -28.07 9.30 -5.94
N ASP A 22 -28.49 8.68 -4.84
CA ASP A 22 -27.57 7.99 -3.94
C ASP A 22 -27.19 6.64 -4.59
N ASP A 23 -26.68 6.72 -5.81
CA ASP A 23 -25.89 5.66 -6.40
C ASP A 23 -24.45 5.82 -5.88
N ASP A 24 -24.30 5.74 -4.56
CA ASP A 24 -23.04 5.37 -3.93
C ASP A 24 -22.74 3.88 -4.22
N ASN A 25 -22.72 3.55 -5.51
CA ASN A 25 -21.97 2.41 -6.00
C ASN A 25 -20.49 2.75 -5.85
N ASN A 26 -20.06 2.84 -4.59
CA ASN A 26 -18.67 2.76 -4.21
C ASN A 26 -18.19 1.33 -4.49
N ASN A 27 -18.21 0.98 -5.78
CA ASN A 27 -17.62 -0.24 -6.30
C ASN A 27 -16.10 -0.01 -6.26
N THR A 28 -15.56 0.08 -5.03
CA THR A 28 -14.12 0.07 -4.83
C THR A 28 -13.63 -1.27 -5.33
N VAL A 29 -13.05 -1.25 -6.54
CA VAL A 29 -12.44 -2.44 -7.11
C VAL A 29 -11.35 -2.88 -6.15
N GLU A 30 -11.60 -3.99 -5.45
CA GLU A 30 -10.61 -4.57 -4.56
C GLU A 30 -9.62 -5.39 -5.37
N TYR A 31 -8.37 -4.97 -5.32
CA TYR A 31 -7.27 -5.73 -5.92
C TYR A 31 -6.68 -6.70 -4.89
N PRO A 32 -6.40 -7.97 -5.29
CA PRO A 32 -5.76 -8.93 -4.38
C PRO A 32 -4.29 -8.58 -4.19
N ILE A 33 -3.79 -8.73 -2.95
CA ILE A 33 -2.36 -8.68 -2.67
C ILE A 33 -1.63 -9.89 -3.27
N VAL A 34 -2.34 -11.00 -3.40
CA VAL A 34 -1.85 -12.23 -4.03
C VAL A 34 -1.40 -11.94 -5.46
N GLY A 35 -0.21 -12.42 -5.80
CA GLY A 35 0.42 -12.19 -7.09
C GLY A 35 1.94 -12.14 -6.99
N THR A 36 2.57 -11.93 -8.14
CA THR A 36 4.01 -11.73 -8.26
C THR A 36 4.31 -10.25 -8.44
N TRP A 37 5.21 -9.75 -7.61
CA TRP A 37 5.56 -8.35 -7.55
C TRP A 37 7.07 -8.17 -7.71
N GLN A 38 7.46 -7.13 -8.44
CA GLN A 38 8.85 -6.71 -8.60
C GLN A 38 9.08 -5.44 -7.78
N PRO A 39 10.03 -5.42 -6.82
CA PRO A 39 10.41 -4.19 -6.17
C PRO A 39 11.05 -3.24 -7.20
N ILE A 40 10.60 -1.98 -7.19
CA ILE A 40 11.14 -0.92 -8.05
C ILE A 40 11.79 0.20 -7.27
N LYS A 41 11.36 0.40 -6.02
CA LYS A 41 11.91 1.43 -5.14
C LYS A 41 11.75 1.03 -3.68
N LYS A 42 12.72 1.38 -2.85
CA LYS A 42 12.64 1.39 -1.39
C LYS A 42 12.97 2.78 -0.88
N VAL A 43 12.21 3.28 0.08
CA VAL A 43 12.54 4.50 0.83
C VAL A 43 12.73 4.12 2.28
N VAL A 44 13.89 4.44 2.83
CA VAL A 44 14.18 4.29 4.26
C VAL A 44 14.01 5.67 4.89
N THR A 45 13.17 5.78 5.90
CA THR A 45 12.97 7.01 6.64
C THR A 45 13.35 6.79 8.09
N THR A 46 14.21 7.67 8.58
CA THR A 46 14.61 7.73 9.99
C THR A 46 14.15 9.05 10.58
N VAL A 47 13.41 8.98 11.67
CA VAL A 47 12.95 10.15 12.42
C VAL A 47 13.54 10.07 13.81
N PRO A 48 14.64 10.80 14.10
CA PRO A 48 15.22 10.83 15.43
C PRO A 48 14.29 11.62 16.40
N THR A 49 14.37 11.30 17.69
CA THR A 49 13.62 12.04 18.73
C THR A 49 13.98 13.52 18.75
N VAL A 50 15.23 13.84 18.40
CA VAL A 50 15.72 15.21 18.29
C VAL A 50 16.45 15.37 16.96
N GLY A 51 15.97 16.27 16.11
CA GLY A 51 16.56 16.52 14.79
C GLY A 51 15.52 16.55 13.68
N THR A 52 15.99 16.51 12.44
CA THR A 52 15.15 16.49 11.25
C THR A 52 15.02 15.07 10.70
N PRO A 53 13.83 14.67 10.22
CA PRO A 53 13.68 13.41 9.51
C PRO A 53 14.61 13.33 8.29
N VAL A 54 15.18 12.15 8.08
CA VAL A 54 16.02 11.84 6.91
C VAL A 54 15.34 10.72 6.13
N SER A 55 15.29 10.86 4.81
CA SER A 55 14.73 9.82 3.93
C SER A 55 15.68 9.56 2.77
N ASP A 56 16.08 8.30 2.62
CA ASP A 56 16.93 7.83 1.54
C ASP A 56 16.16 6.91 0.60
N GLY A 57 16.22 7.22 -0.68
CA GLY A 57 15.56 6.44 -1.73
C GLY A 57 16.56 5.51 -2.43
N ILE A 58 16.24 4.24 -2.51
CA ILE A 58 17.00 3.21 -3.21
C ILE A 58 16.15 2.70 -4.37
N SER A 59 16.66 2.82 -5.59
CA SER A 59 16.01 2.27 -6.80
C SER A 59 16.57 0.88 -7.11
N PHE A 60 15.72 -0.02 -7.62
CA PHE A 60 16.11 -1.36 -8.07
C PHE A 60 16.35 -1.34 -9.58
N ASP A 61 17.45 -0.71 -9.99
CA ASP A 61 17.71 -0.35 -11.39
C ASP A 61 18.67 -1.28 -12.13
N THR A 62 19.54 -2.03 -11.40
CA THR A 62 20.48 -2.93 -12.07
C THR A 62 19.74 -4.11 -12.72
N THR A 63 20.38 -4.74 -13.70
CA THR A 63 19.80 -5.92 -14.37
C THR A 63 19.46 -7.02 -13.35
N CYS A 64 20.32 -7.23 -12.35
CA CYS A 64 20.09 -8.23 -11.32
C CYS A 64 18.96 -7.84 -10.38
N GLN A 65 18.91 -6.60 -9.91
CA GLN A 65 17.83 -6.12 -9.04
C GLN A 65 16.45 -6.23 -9.69
N LYS A 66 16.36 -6.01 -11.01
CA LYS A 66 15.11 -6.18 -11.77
C LYS A 66 14.59 -7.62 -11.82
N THR A 67 15.43 -8.61 -11.46
CA THR A 67 14.99 -10.00 -11.32
C THR A 67 14.45 -10.34 -9.93
N SER A 68 14.50 -9.40 -8.98
CA SER A 68 13.92 -9.57 -7.64
C SER A 68 12.43 -9.80 -7.70
N ARG A 69 11.90 -10.66 -6.80
CA ARG A 69 10.48 -11.04 -6.77
C ARG A 69 9.98 -11.17 -5.35
N TRP A 70 8.80 -10.61 -5.13
CA TRP A 70 7.98 -10.85 -3.95
C TRP A 70 6.72 -11.56 -4.42
N ILE A 71 6.51 -12.77 -3.97
CA ILE A 71 5.41 -13.62 -4.40
C ILE A 71 4.50 -13.85 -3.20
N PHE A 72 3.29 -13.30 -3.27
CA PHE A 72 2.22 -13.57 -2.30
C PHE A 72 1.28 -14.60 -2.90
N LYS A 73 1.02 -15.69 -2.18
CA LYS A 73 0.20 -16.80 -2.64
C LYS A 73 -1.05 -16.95 -1.78
N GLU A 74 -2.02 -17.67 -2.30
CA GLU A 74 -3.15 -18.13 -1.50
C GLU A 74 -2.69 -18.90 -0.28
N GLY A 75 -3.51 -18.89 0.80
CA GLY A 75 -3.16 -19.53 2.06
C GLY A 75 -2.16 -18.74 2.89
N SER A 76 -1.99 -17.43 2.62
CA SER A 76 -1.16 -16.53 3.43
C SER A 76 0.32 -16.93 3.50
N VAL A 77 0.85 -17.47 2.43
CA VAL A 77 2.26 -17.84 2.29
C VAL A 77 2.89 -17.12 1.10
N GLY A 78 4.21 -16.97 1.13
CA GLY A 78 4.91 -16.29 0.04
C GLY A 78 6.41 -16.57 0.05
N LYS A 79 7.08 -15.92 -0.91
CA LYS A 79 8.53 -15.94 -1.02
C LYS A 79 9.02 -14.56 -1.45
N ARG A 80 10.09 -14.08 -0.81
CA ARG A 80 10.84 -12.91 -1.22
C ARG A 80 12.21 -13.34 -1.68
N THR A 81 12.58 -12.93 -2.89
CA THR A 81 13.93 -13.08 -3.43
C THR A 81 14.37 -11.71 -3.91
N ASP A 82 15.38 -11.13 -3.28
CA ASP A 82 16.03 -9.92 -3.75
C ASP A 82 17.39 -10.32 -4.33
N ASN A 83 17.67 -9.84 -5.53
CA ASN A 83 18.90 -10.15 -6.26
C ASN A 83 19.77 -8.89 -6.35
N GLY A 84 21.06 -9.09 -6.31
CA GLY A 84 22.08 -8.07 -6.55
C GLY A 84 23.14 -8.58 -7.51
N ASP A 85 24.07 -7.69 -7.85
CA ASP A 85 25.19 -8.05 -8.71
C ASP A 85 26.11 -9.04 -7.99
N GLY A 86 26.51 -10.07 -8.68
CA GLY A 86 27.40 -11.10 -8.18
C GLY A 86 28.88 -10.66 -8.20
N THR A 87 29.74 -11.54 -7.71
CA THR A 87 31.19 -11.27 -7.64
C THR A 87 31.88 -11.27 -9.01
N SER A 88 31.26 -11.90 -10.01
CA SER A 88 31.73 -11.87 -11.39
C SER A 88 30.87 -10.95 -12.24
N PRO A 89 31.45 -10.19 -13.19
CA PRO A 89 30.71 -9.33 -14.07
C PRO A 89 29.54 -10.03 -14.78
N GLY A 90 28.35 -9.44 -14.76
CA GLY A 90 27.16 -9.96 -15.42
C GLY A 90 26.48 -11.14 -14.71
N THR A 91 26.97 -11.56 -13.55
CA THR A 91 26.29 -12.58 -12.74
C THR A 91 25.39 -11.94 -11.70
N CYS A 92 24.26 -12.59 -11.40
CA CYS A 92 23.37 -12.18 -10.33
C CYS A 92 23.41 -13.19 -9.19
N GLN A 93 23.30 -12.68 -7.95
CA GLN A 93 23.19 -13.53 -6.78
C GLN A 93 22.07 -13.05 -5.86
N PRO A 94 21.39 -13.96 -5.15
CA PRO A 94 20.43 -13.55 -4.15
C PRO A 94 21.12 -12.83 -3.00
N THR A 95 20.65 -11.63 -2.69
CA THR A 95 21.04 -10.87 -1.48
C THR A 95 20.05 -11.15 -0.34
N PHE A 96 18.85 -11.59 -0.68
CA PHE A 96 17.84 -12.08 0.25
C PHE A 96 17.00 -13.17 -0.45
N ASP A 97 16.80 -14.31 0.19
CA ASP A 97 15.96 -15.40 -0.34
C ASP A 97 15.31 -16.16 0.81
N ARG A 98 14.01 -15.87 1.07
CA ARG A 98 13.27 -16.49 2.17
C ARG A 98 11.81 -16.69 1.83
N ASN A 99 11.27 -17.81 2.32
CA ASN A 99 9.84 -17.98 2.42
C ASN A 99 9.29 -17.16 3.58
N PHE A 100 8.01 -16.78 3.49
CA PHE A 100 7.32 -16.08 4.56
C PHE A 100 5.86 -16.53 4.67
N THR A 101 5.27 -16.27 5.82
CA THR A 101 3.82 -16.21 6.01
C THR A 101 3.42 -14.75 6.17
N PHE A 102 2.18 -14.42 5.82
CA PHE A 102 1.68 -13.06 5.98
C PHE A 102 0.23 -13.03 6.44
N THR A 103 -0.16 -11.94 7.07
CA THR A 103 -1.55 -11.56 7.29
C THR A 103 -1.78 -10.20 6.66
N TYR A 104 -2.94 -10.00 6.07
CA TYR A 104 -3.36 -8.72 5.52
C TYR A 104 -4.80 -8.46 5.89
N ASP A 105 -5.02 -7.39 6.64
CA ASP A 105 -6.35 -6.89 6.99
C ASP A 105 -6.73 -5.80 5.98
N ARG A 106 -7.79 -6.05 5.23
CA ARG A 106 -8.23 -5.16 4.16
C ARG A 106 -8.86 -3.86 4.66
N ASP A 107 -9.47 -3.87 5.83
CA ASP A 107 -10.15 -2.71 6.38
C ASP A 107 -9.15 -1.72 6.98
N THR A 108 -8.25 -2.22 7.81
CA THR A 108 -7.21 -1.41 8.46
C THR A 108 -5.97 -1.20 7.61
N LYS A 109 -5.85 -1.97 6.50
CA LYS A 109 -4.66 -2.05 5.64
C LYS A 109 -3.42 -2.57 6.36
N ALA A 110 -3.57 -3.11 7.55
CA ALA A 110 -2.46 -3.68 8.32
C ALA A 110 -1.93 -4.95 7.64
N ILE A 111 -0.62 -5.07 7.58
CA ILE A 111 0.09 -6.24 7.06
C ILE A 111 1.15 -6.68 8.06
N GLN A 112 1.31 -7.98 8.20
CA GLN A 112 2.45 -8.57 8.89
C GLN A 112 3.09 -9.60 7.98
N VAL A 113 4.41 -9.61 7.91
CA VAL A 113 5.19 -10.56 7.12
C VAL A 113 6.21 -11.23 8.04
N LYS A 114 6.09 -12.55 8.20
CA LYS A 114 6.99 -13.33 9.04
C LYS A 114 7.87 -14.24 8.19
N TYR A 115 9.13 -13.90 8.07
CA TYR A 115 10.10 -14.69 7.32
C TYR A 115 10.51 -15.96 8.06
N GLN A 116 10.74 -17.00 7.29
CA GLN A 116 11.26 -18.26 7.82
C GLN A 116 12.63 -18.05 8.49
N GLY A 117 12.75 -18.49 9.74
CA GLY A 117 13.97 -18.33 10.53
C GLY A 117 14.13 -16.97 11.21
N ILE A 118 13.16 -16.05 11.09
CA ILE A 118 13.10 -14.78 11.81
C ILE A 118 12.01 -14.89 12.89
N VAL A 119 12.34 -14.44 14.11
CA VAL A 119 11.41 -14.58 15.24
C VAL A 119 10.30 -13.55 15.17
N GLU A 120 10.64 -12.29 14.99
CA GLU A 120 9.69 -11.19 14.95
C GLU A 120 9.18 -10.95 13.53
N PRO A 121 7.88 -10.73 13.33
CA PRO A 121 7.35 -10.36 12.04
C PRO A 121 7.60 -8.88 11.74
N ASP A 122 7.87 -8.55 10.48
CA ASP A 122 7.77 -7.19 10.00
C ASP A 122 6.31 -6.76 10.03
N LYS A 123 6.02 -5.64 10.68
CA LYS A 123 4.68 -5.07 10.80
C LYS A 123 4.60 -3.78 10.00
N GLY A 124 3.48 -3.55 9.35
CA GLY A 124 3.33 -2.37 8.53
C GLY A 124 1.94 -2.17 7.97
N LYS A 125 1.84 -1.31 6.98
CA LYS A 125 0.60 -0.98 6.27
C LYS A 125 0.78 -1.05 4.77
N VAL A 126 -0.24 -1.54 4.09
CA VAL A 126 -0.40 -1.38 2.65
C VAL A 126 -0.96 0.01 2.39
N THR A 127 -0.12 0.90 1.89
CA THR A 127 -0.49 2.31 1.65
C THR A 127 -1.09 2.53 0.27
N MET A 128 -0.83 1.60 -0.66
CA MET A 128 -1.44 1.56 -1.99
C MET A 128 -1.52 0.11 -2.47
N LEU A 129 -2.67 -0.25 -3.03
CA LEU A 129 -2.86 -1.52 -3.72
C LEU A 129 -3.84 -1.31 -4.87
N ASN A 130 -3.36 -1.46 -6.08
CA ASN A 130 -4.16 -1.40 -7.29
C ASN A 130 -3.74 -2.49 -8.28
N GLU A 131 -4.23 -2.44 -9.50
CA GLU A 131 -3.94 -3.43 -10.54
C GLU A 131 -2.43 -3.62 -10.79
N THR A 132 -1.66 -2.55 -10.76
CA THR A 132 -0.25 -2.55 -11.17
C THR A 132 0.73 -2.29 -10.04
N THR A 133 0.29 -1.73 -8.91
CA THR A 133 1.17 -1.21 -7.87
C THR A 133 0.75 -1.68 -6.48
N LEU A 134 1.72 -2.07 -5.69
CA LEU A 134 1.60 -2.35 -4.27
C LEU A 134 2.66 -1.56 -3.51
N ASN A 135 2.22 -0.68 -2.59
CA ASN A 135 3.12 -0.01 -1.65
C ASN A 135 2.92 -0.58 -0.25
N ILE A 136 4.01 -0.98 0.37
CA ILE A 136 4.01 -1.47 1.75
C ILE A 136 5.00 -0.61 2.54
N ALA A 137 4.53 -0.02 3.64
CA ALA A 137 5.37 0.65 4.62
C ALA A 137 5.51 -0.26 5.85
N PHE A 138 6.70 -0.75 6.13
CA PHE A 138 7.05 -1.45 7.35
C PHE A 138 7.63 -0.47 8.37
N GLU A 139 7.27 -0.65 9.62
CA GLU A 139 7.70 0.19 10.72
C GLU A 139 8.56 -0.64 11.67
N ASP A 140 9.72 -0.12 12.02
CA ASP A 140 10.57 -0.67 13.07
C ASP A 140 10.50 0.26 14.29
N THR A 141 9.93 -0.25 15.36
CA THR A 141 9.75 0.46 16.64
C THR A 141 10.63 -0.14 17.74
N THR A 142 11.66 -0.89 17.39
CA THR A 142 12.54 -1.56 18.36
C THR A 142 13.44 -0.57 19.09
N ASP A 143 13.80 0.54 18.45
CA ASP A 143 14.53 1.62 19.08
C ASP A 143 13.55 2.72 19.56
N PRO A 144 13.41 2.95 20.88
CA PRO A 144 12.52 3.98 21.40
C PRO A 144 13.02 5.42 21.14
N THR A 145 14.27 5.59 20.71
CA THR A 145 14.87 6.90 20.43
C THR A 145 14.77 7.32 18.97
N GLU A 146 14.42 6.39 18.08
CA GLU A 146 14.29 6.64 16.66
C GLU A 146 13.10 5.89 16.08
N PHE A 147 12.37 6.51 15.18
CA PHE A 147 11.40 5.82 14.36
C PHE A 147 12.02 5.49 13.01
N HIS A 148 12.02 4.22 12.66
CA HIS A 148 12.46 3.74 11.36
C HIS A 148 11.30 3.19 10.56
N SER A 149 11.26 3.53 9.27
CA SER A 149 10.34 2.89 8.35
C SER A 149 10.99 2.58 7.01
N GLU A 150 10.58 1.46 6.41
CA GLU A 150 10.96 1.07 5.07
C GLU A 150 9.71 1.00 4.20
N THR A 151 9.60 1.88 3.21
CA THR A 151 8.49 1.85 2.26
C THR A 151 8.95 1.26 0.94
N TYR A 152 8.37 0.13 0.57
CA TYR A 152 8.60 -0.53 -0.71
C TYR A 152 7.51 -0.16 -1.71
N THR A 153 7.93 0.20 -2.92
CA THR A 153 7.06 0.29 -4.10
C THR A 153 7.31 -0.91 -4.99
N LEU A 154 6.28 -1.68 -5.22
CA LEU A 154 6.32 -2.93 -5.97
C LEU A 154 5.41 -2.80 -7.19
N LYS A 155 5.88 -3.29 -8.34
CA LYS A 155 5.12 -3.38 -9.59
C LYS A 155 4.62 -4.80 -9.79
N ARG A 156 3.35 -4.96 -10.16
CA ARG A 156 2.80 -6.28 -10.50
C ARG A 156 3.44 -6.82 -11.77
N ILE A 157 3.82 -8.08 -11.73
CA ILE A 157 4.25 -8.83 -12.91
C ILE A 157 3.04 -9.62 -13.42
N PRO A 158 2.60 -9.40 -14.66
CA PRO A 158 1.56 -10.21 -15.27
C PRO A 158 1.95 -11.69 -15.27
N GLN A 159 0.96 -12.54 -15.01
CA GLN A 159 1.11 -14.01 -15.13
C GLN A 159 0.75 -14.45 -16.52
#